data_a7329f9f84c9da3f2070e8acbca4bc71
#
_entry.id   a7329f9f84c9da3f2070e8acbca4bc71
#
_cell.length_a   1.000
_cell.length_b   1.000
_cell.length_c   1.000
_cell.angle_alpha   90.00
_cell.angle_beta   90.00
_cell.angle_gamma   90.00
#
_symmetry.space_group_name_H-M   'P 1'
#
loop_
_entity.id
_entity.type
_entity.pdbx_description
1 polymer ?
#
loop_
_entity_poly.entity_id
_entity_poly.type
_entity_poly.pdbx_seq_one_letter_code
_entity_poly.pdbx_strand_id
1 'polypeptide(L)'
;MSSITLPVSGLRLYASRRMLAQLLLGFSSGLPYLLVFSTLSLRLREAGLSLAAIGLFSLVKAPYTFKVFWAPLLDRWAPPLLTLWLGRRRAWALLFQLGLMGCLCGMAMTDPKTALENLAFWAIGVAFFSASQDVVLDAYRSEILPEGELSGGAAVFVTGYRVALLVAGAGATGLAATVPWEAVYLIMAGVQGIGIISLLLCSSRPASDEKAVRDTLFFVAPIKAFFTQKGVLWILLLALTYKLSDGFLGTLSGPLYLDLGFDKPTIAWVSKVFGFVATIAGGLLGGWLAPKIGLRLGLIVGAVLQTVSNGFYYVLLAFPVKAVLAGSVFVENLCSGIGTAMYLAAFGLFSRGSHTATHFALLTSLMALTRDSLSALSGYVADGFGWGGFIIVGVVLGLPSLWVAAKAGILLEVRHGRIHA
;
A
#
# COMPACT_ATOMS: atom_id res chain seq x y z
N MET A 1 -35.39 -26.80 -4.62
CA MET A 1 -35.35 -26.02 -5.87
C MET A 1 -34.47 -24.81 -5.66
N SER A 2 -33.19 -24.92 -6.03
CA SER A 2 -32.24 -23.82 -5.96
C SER A 2 -32.49 -22.91 -7.18
N SER A 3 -32.98 -21.70 -6.92
CA SER A 3 -33.08 -20.66 -7.93
C SER A 3 -31.69 -20.31 -8.43
N ILE A 4 -31.34 -20.82 -9.61
CA ILE A 4 -30.13 -20.38 -10.37
C ILE A 4 -30.41 -18.93 -10.80
N THR A 5 -29.93 -17.98 -10.00
CA THR A 5 -29.88 -16.58 -10.43
C THR A 5 -28.85 -16.49 -11.53
N LEU A 6 -29.30 -16.20 -12.76
CA LEU A 6 -28.43 -15.93 -13.91
C LEU A 6 -27.41 -14.83 -13.53
N PRO A 7 -26.14 -14.98 -13.91
CA PRO A 7 -25.14 -13.95 -13.65
C PRO A 7 -25.58 -12.64 -14.32
N VAL A 8 -25.67 -11.56 -13.53
CA VAL A 8 -25.93 -10.21 -14.04
C VAL A 8 -24.74 -9.81 -14.90
N SER A 9 -24.87 -9.96 -16.21
CA SER A 9 -23.79 -9.63 -17.18
C SER A 9 -23.84 -8.16 -17.55
N GLY A 10 -22.64 -7.55 -17.65
CA GLY A 10 -22.46 -6.19 -18.16
C GLY A 10 -22.50 -5.10 -17.07
N LEU A 11 -22.63 -3.84 -17.48
CA LEU A 11 -22.59 -2.63 -16.63
C LEU A 11 -23.63 -2.63 -15.49
N ARG A 12 -24.72 -3.39 -15.62
CA ARG A 12 -25.75 -3.53 -14.57
C ARG A 12 -25.21 -4.18 -13.26
N LEU A 13 -24.14 -4.98 -13.36
CA LEU A 13 -23.47 -5.54 -12.19
C LEU A 13 -22.99 -4.43 -11.25
N TYR A 14 -22.40 -3.39 -11.80
CA TYR A 14 -21.80 -2.28 -11.04
C TYR A 14 -22.82 -1.31 -10.42
N ALA A 15 -24.08 -1.34 -10.84
CA ALA A 15 -25.16 -0.50 -10.31
C ALA A 15 -25.83 -1.08 -9.07
N SER A 16 -25.36 -2.21 -8.52
CA SER A 16 -25.96 -2.86 -7.35
C SER A 16 -25.54 -2.17 -6.03
N ARG A 17 -26.44 -2.22 -5.03
CA ARG A 17 -26.12 -1.73 -3.67
C ARG A 17 -24.87 -2.42 -3.07
N ARG A 18 -24.65 -3.70 -3.41
CA ARG A 18 -23.48 -4.45 -2.96
C ARG A 18 -22.19 -3.86 -3.54
N MET A 19 -22.18 -3.51 -4.83
CA MET A 19 -21.00 -2.90 -5.46
C MET A 19 -20.74 -1.50 -4.94
N LEU A 20 -21.79 -0.69 -4.71
CA LEU A 20 -21.63 0.61 -4.06
C LEU A 20 -21.03 0.44 -2.64
N ALA A 21 -21.50 -0.52 -1.88
CA ALA A 21 -20.90 -0.80 -0.57
C ALA A 21 -19.43 -1.23 -0.67
N GLN A 22 -19.05 -2.05 -1.67
CA GLN A 22 -17.66 -2.42 -1.90
C GLN A 22 -16.79 -1.21 -2.28
N LEU A 23 -17.31 -0.27 -3.07
CA LEU A 23 -16.61 0.98 -3.41
C LEU A 23 -16.31 1.80 -2.15
N LEU A 24 -17.33 2.00 -1.30
CA LEU A 24 -17.21 2.80 -0.08
C LEU A 24 -16.35 2.11 0.98
N LEU A 25 -16.42 0.77 1.10
CA LEU A 25 -15.52 0.01 1.98
C LEU A 25 -14.07 0.09 1.49
N GLY A 26 -13.84 -0.02 0.18
CA GLY A 26 -12.52 0.19 -0.41
C GLY A 26 -12.00 1.59 -0.14
N PHE A 27 -12.85 2.61 -0.27
CA PHE A 27 -12.50 3.98 0.07
C PHE A 27 -12.09 4.12 1.55
N SER A 28 -12.90 3.60 2.47
CA SER A 28 -12.60 3.61 3.91
C SER A 28 -11.30 2.85 4.25
N SER A 29 -10.98 1.78 3.53
CA SER A 29 -9.74 1.01 3.69
C SER A 29 -8.51 1.81 3.23
N GLY A 30 -8.60 2.55 2.11
CA GLY A 30 -7.47 3.29 1.55
C GLY A 30 -7.15 4.62 2.25
N LEU A 31 -8.15 5.28 2.86
CA LEU A 31 -8.02 6.63 3.39
C LEU A 31 -6.92 6.77 4.46
N PRO A 32 -6.79 5.90 5.47
CA PRO A 32 -5.82 6.07 6.55
C PRO A 32 -4.38 5.93 6.09
N TYR A 33 -4.11 5.18 5.03
CA TYR A 33 -2.75 4.80 4.64
C TYR A 33 -1.84 6.02 4.38
N LEU A 34 -2.26 6.96 3.51
CA LEU A 34 -1.44 8.14 3.24
C LEU A 34 -1.45 9.15 4.38
N LEU A 35 -2.48 9.17 5.24
CA LEU A 35 -2.55 10.07 6.39
C LEU A 35 -1.49 9.77 7.45
N VAL A 36 -1.03 8.52 7.56
CA VAL A 36 0.07 8.12 8.45
C VAL A 36 1.42 7.94 7.72
N PHE A 37 1.47 8.21 6.42
CA PHE A 37 2.69 8.13 5.64
C PHE A 37 3.06 9.49 5.03
N SER A 38 2.81 9.69 3.74
CA SER A 38 3.33 10.85 3.03
C SER A 38 2.67 12.17 3.42
N THR A 39 1.43 12.15 3.88
CA THR A 39 0.74 13.35 4.37
C THR A 39 1.26 13.73 5.76
N LEU A 40 1.49 12.73 6.63
CA LEU A 40 2.10 12.97 7.94
C LEU A 40 3.53 13.52 7.80
N SER A 41 4.35 12.98 6.89
CA SER A 41 5.72 13.46 6.70
C SER A 41 5.78 14.95 6.32
N LEU A 42 4.83 15.43 5.52
CA LEU A 42 4.67 16.86 5.20
C LEU A 42 4.35 17.69 6.44
N ARG A 43 3.36 17.25 7.24
CA ARG A 43 2.97 17.91 8.49
C ARG A 43 4.16 18.02 9.47
N LEU A 44 4.92 16.93 9.63
CA LEU A 44 6.09 16.89 10.50
C LEU A 44 7.18 17.84 10.02
N ARG A 45 7.40 17.92 8.69
CA ARG A 45 8.41 18.83 8.12
C ARG A 45 8.04 20.30 8.31
N GLU A 46 6.77 20.67 8.11
CA GLU A 46 6.28 22.02 8.40
C GLU A 46 6.34 22.39 9.88
N ALA A 47 6.17 21.40 10.76
CA ALA A 47 6.36 21.61 12.19
C ALA A 47 7.83 21.84 12.56
N GLY A 48 8.78 21.70 11.61
CA GLY A 48 10.21 21.93 11.81
C GLY A 48 10.98 20.75 12.38
N LEU A 49 10.41 19.51 12.33
CA LEU A 49 11.11 18.33 12.80
C LEU A 49 12.30 17.98 11.88
N SER A 50 13.32 17.35 12.48
CA SER A 50 14.48 16.85 11.74
C SER A 50 14.07 15.75 10.76
N LEU A 51 14.81 15.59 9.68
CA LEU A 51 14.57 14.55 8.67
C LEU A 51 14.74 13.15 9.27
N ALA A 52 15.65 12.99 10.24
CA ALA A 52 15.83 11.76 11.00
C ALA A 52 14.54 11.38 11.75
N ALA A 53 13.91 12.32 12.46
CA ALA A 53 12.65 12.09 13.15
C ALA A 53 11.54 11.69 12.16
N ILE A 54 11.43 12.37 11.00
CA ILE A 54 10.46 12.06 9.96
C ILE A 54 10.71 10.67 9.37
N GLY A 55 11.98 10.31 9.15
CA GLY A 55 12.37 8.96 8.70
C GLY A 55 11.92 7.89 9.69
N LEU A 56 12.18 8.07 10.99
CA LEU A 56 11.74 7.15 12.05
C LEU A 56 10.22 7.02 12.12
N PHE A 57 9.47 8.09 11.86
CA PHE A 57 8.00 8.02 11.79
C PHE A 57 7.49 7.08 10.69
N SER A 58 8.31 6.69 9.71
CA SER A 58 7.91 5.67 8.74
C SER A 58 7.63 4.30 9.39
N LEU A 59 8.19 4.03 10.59
CA LEU A 59 7.95 2.81 11.35
C LEU A 59 6.54 2.69 11.93
N VAL A 60 5.77 3.79 12.02
CA VAL A 60 4.35 3.73 12.44
C VAL A 60 3.51 2.84 11.53
N LYS A 61 3.98 2.53 10.31
CA LYS A 61 3.35 1.58 9.38
C LYS A 61 3.57 0.11 9.73
N ALA A 62 4.43 -0.21 10.69
CA ALA A 62 4.75 -1.58 11.07
C ALA A 62 3.50 -2.49 11.24
N PRO A 63 2.36 -2.03 11.79
CA PRO A 63 1.16 -2.85 11.87
C PRO A 63 0.68 -3.42 10.52
N TYR A 64 0.84 -2.71 9.41
CA TYR A 64 0.45 -3.26 8.09
C TYR A 64 1.28 -4.47 7.68
N THR A 65 2.54 -4.52 8.08
CA THR A 65 3.42 -5.66 7.83
C THR A 65 3.14 -6.83 8.77
N PHE A 66 2.87 -6.52 10.05
CA PHE A 66 2.71 -7.53 11.10
C PHE A 66 1.26 -8.02 11.30
N LYS A 67 0.30 -7.53 10.53
CA LYS A 67 -1.13 -7.91 10.66
C LYS A 67 -1.40 -9.42 10.59
N VAL A 68 -0.53 -10.18 9.95
CA VAL A 68 -0.60 -11.64 9.87
C VAL A 68 -0.60 -12.32 11.24
N PHE A 69 0.04 -11.71 12.25
CA PHE A 69 0.12 -12.30 13.60
C PHE A 69 -1.20 -12.25 14.38
N TRP A 70 -2.05 -11.26 14.12
CA TRP A 70 -3.35 -11.16 14.81
C TRP A 70 -4.54 -11.44 13.92
N ALA A 71 -4.36 -11.60 12.62
CA ALA A 71 -5.43 -11.99 11.71
C ALA A 71 -6.20 -13.24 12.16
N PRO A 72 -5.54 -14.32 12.67
CA PRO A 72 -6.26 -15.50 13.20
C PRO A 72 -7.16 -15.20 14.40
N LEU A 73 -6.81 -14.18 15.22
CA LEU A 73 -7.66 -13.77 16.35
C LEU A 73 -8.97 -13.16 15.87
N LEU A 74 -8.92 -12.37 14.77
CA LEU A 74 -10.11 -11.76 14.17
C LEU A 74 -11.04 -12.78 13.50
N ASP A 75 -10.48 -13.95 13.13
CA ASP A 75 -11.27 -15.06 12.61
C ASP A 75 -11.94 -15.89 13.70
N ARG A 76 -11.32 -15.98 14.90
CA ARG A 76 -11.83 -16.80 16.01
C ARG A 76 -12.75 -16.05 16.96
N TRP A 77 -12.42 -14.80 17.28
CA TRP A 77 -13.14 -14.00 18.24
C TRP A 77 -14.18 -13.13 17.56
N ALA A 78 -15.27 -12.90 18.28
CA ALA A 78 -16.36 -12.04 17.86
C ALA A 78 -16.60 -11.00 18.95
N PRO A 79 -16.71 -9.70 18.62
CA PRO A 79 -17.04 -8.68 19.62
C PRO A 79 -18.41 -9.01 20.25
N PRO A 80 -18.48 -9.22 21.58
CA PRO A 80 -19.75 -9.47 22.23
C PRO A 80 -20.70 -8.28 22.00
N LEU A 81 -22.01 -8.49 22.10
CA LEU A 81 -23.07 -7.51 21.85
C LEU A 81 -23.20 -7.06 20.38
N LEU A 82 -22.15 -6.52 19.78
CA LEU A 82 -22.18 -6.02 18.38
C LEU A 82 -22.41 -7.15 17.38
N THR A 83 -21.86 -8.34 17.64
CA THR A 83 -22.01 -9.50 16.76
C THR A 83 -23.45 -9.96 16.66
N LEU A 84 -24.24 -9.84 17.74
CA LEU A 84 -25.66 -10.20 17.75
C LEU A 84 -26.46 -9.38 16.73
N TRP A 85 -26.08 -8.12 16.52
CA TRP A 85 -26.80 -7.19 15.65
C TRP A 85 -26.26 -7.15 14.23
N LEU A 86 -24.93 -7.19 14.10
CA LEU A 86 -24.24 -6.93 12.83
C LEU A 86 -23.63 -8.20 12.20
N GLY A 87 -23.45 -9.27 12.97
CA GLY A 87 -22.59 -10.39 12.58
C GLY A 87 -21.10 -10.09 12.84
N ARG A 88 -20.26 -11.13 12.90
CA ARG A 88 -18.86 -11.04 13.33
C ARG A 88 -18.03 -10.04 12.51
N ARG A 89 -18.05 -10.15 11.17
CA ARG A 89 -17.22 -9.31 10.29
C ARG A 89 -17.57 -7.83 10.37
N ARG A 90 -18.87 -7.53 10.35
CA ARG A 90 -19.33 -6.13 10.41
C ARG A 90 -19.11 -5.52 11.79
N ALA A 91 -19.22 -6.32 12.86
CA ALA A 91 -18.95 -5.88 14.22
C ALA A 91 -17.46 -5.47 14.38
N TRP A 92 -16.53 -6.29 13.92
CA TRP A 92 -15.10 -5.93 13.89
C TRP A 92 -14.83 -4.71 13.02
N ALA A 93 -15.38 -4.67 11.79
CA ALA A 93 -15.19 -3.55 10.89
C ALA A 93 -15.67 -2.23 11.52
N LEU A 94 -16.81 -2.21 12.18
CA LEU A 94 -17.35 -1.04 12.89
C LEU A 94 -16.41 -0.60 14.03
N LEU A 95 -15.93 -1.52 14.86
CA LEU A 95 -14.99 -1.19 15.93
C LEU A 95 -13.70 -0.58 15.41
N PHE A 96 -13.14 -1.14 14.34
CA PHE A 96 -11.91 -0.61 13.73
C PHE A 96 -12.13 0.74 13.09
N GLN A 97 -13.28 0.99 12.46
CA GLN A 97 -13.62 2.32 11.92
C GLN A 97 -13.76 3.38 13.01
N LEU A 98 -14.43 3.05 14.11
CA LEU A 98 -14.53 3.95 15.26
C LEU A 98 -13.14 4.22 15.88
N GLY A 99 -12.31 3.17 16.03
CA GLY A 99 -10.93 3.32 16.48
C GLY A 99 -10.09 4.21 15.56
N LEU A 100 -10.22 4.03 14.25
CA LEU A 100 -9.57 4.89 13.23
C LEU A 100 -9.98 6.36 13.39
N MET A 101 -11.28 6.63 13.45
CA MET A 101 -11.79 7.99 13.64
C MET A 101 -11.25 8.62 14.93
N GLY A 102 -11.28 7.86 16.04
CA GLY A 102 -10.72 8.31 17.32
C GLY A 102 -9.22 8.62 17.25
N CYS A 103 -8.43 7.75 16.62
CA CYS A 103 -7.00 7.98 16.47
C CYS A 103 -6.69 9.17 15.53
N LEU A 104 -7.46 9.35 14.45
CA LEU A 104 -7.32 10.52 13.57
C LEU A 104 -7.66 11.82 14.31
N CYS A 105 -8.70 11.82 15.17
CA CYS A 105 -8.99 12.95 16.04
C CYS A 105 -7.84 13.19 17.07
N GLY A 106 -7.27 12.11 17.64
CA GLY A 106 -6.10 12.20 18.50
C GLY A 106 -4.90 12.82 17.79
N MET A 107 -4.63 12.40 16.54
CA MET A 107 -3.59 13.03 15.71
C MET A 107 -3.89 14.50 15.43
N ALA A 108 -5.15 14.86 15.18
CA ALA A 108 -5.56 16.26 14.96
C ALA A 108 -5.23 17.14 16.17
N MET A 109 -5.56 16.68 17.37
CA MET A 109 -5.42 17.43 18.62
C MET A 109 -3.99 17.45 19.19
N THR A 110 -3.05 16.74 18.56
CA THR A 110 -1.66 16.61 19.03
C THR A 110 -0.74 17.51 18.22
N ASP A 111 -0.05 18.44 18.89
CA ASP A 111 0.98 19.27 18.26
C ASP A 111 2.29 18.45 18.10
N PRO A 112 2.81 18.31 16.87
CA PRO A 112 4.06 17.59 16.62
C PRO A 112 5.28 18.17 17.33
N LYS A 113 5.28 19.49 17.64
CA LYS A 113 6.43 20.16 18.26
C LYS A 113 6.57 19.85 19.74
N THR A 114 5.46 19.69 20.45
CA THR A 114 5.42 19.58 21.90
C THR A 114 5.11 18.17 22.40
N ALA A 115 4.46 17.32 21.56
CA ALA A 115 3.96 16.01 21.98
C ALA A 115 4.18 14.94 20.87
N LEU A 116 5.42 14.82 20.40
CA LEU A 116 5.79 13.93 19.29
C LEU A 116 5.49 12.45 19.59
N GLU A 117 5.73 12.01 20.84
CA GLU A 117 5.46 10.63 21.27
C GLU A 117 3.95 10.32 21.25
N ASN A 118 3.11 11.26 21.68
CA ASN A 118 1.67 11.11 21.61
C ASN A 118 1.18 11.04 20.16
N LEU A 119 1.78 11.84 19.28
CA LEU A 119 1.46 11.78 17.84
C LEU A 119 1.85 10.42 17.25
N ALA A 120 3.02 9.87 17.64
CA ALA A 120 3.44 8.52 17.20
C ALA A 120 2.47 7.45 17.72
N PHE A 121 2.04 7.54 18.98
CA PHE A 121 1.04 6.63 19.55
C PHE A 121 -0.26 6.62 18.74
N TRP A 122 -0.81 7.80 18.44
CA TRP A 122 -2.03 7.90 17.63
C TRP A 122 -1.82 7.41 16.20
N ALA A 123 -0.67 7.70 15.58
CA ALA A 123 -0.35 7.25 14.23
C ALA A 123 -0.20 5.71 14.15
N ILE A 124 0.42 5.08 15.16
CA ILE A 124 0.47 3.61 15.29
C ILE A 124 -0.94 3.05 15.47
N GLY A 125 -1.79 3.72 16.27
CA GLY A 125 -3.19 3.36 16.44
C GLY A 125 -3.95 3.38 15.11
N VAL A 126 -3.80 4.44 14.29
CA VAL A 126 -4.37 4.51 12.94
C VAL A 126 -3.89 3.34 12.09
N ALA A 127 -2.58 3.07 12.07
CA ALA A 127 -2.01 1.99 11.28
C ALA A 127 -2.52 0.60 11.73
N PHE A 128 -2.64 0.37 13.05
CA PHE A 128 -3.14 -0.87 13.62
C PHE A 128 -4.61 -1.11 13.27
N PHE A 129 -5.48 -0.12 13.51
CA PHE A 129 -6.90 -0.25 13.21
C PHE A 129 -7.14 -0.36 11.69
N SER A 130 -6.40 0.36 10.86
CA SER A 130 -6.50 0.26 9.41
C SER A 130 -6.07 -1.11 8.90
N ALA A 131 -4.90 -1.62 9.34
CA ALA A 131 -4.42 -2.94 8.96
C ALA A 131 -5.38 -4.07 9.42
N SER A 132 -6.00 -3.91 10.60
CA SER A 132 -6.98 -4.85 11.12
C SER A 132 -8.30 -4.78 10.35
N GLN A 133 -8.74 -3.56 10.00
CA GLN A 133 -9.89 -3.34 9.13
C GLN A 133 -9.71 -4.02 7.77
N ASP A 134 -8.53 -3.88 7.13
CA ASP A 134 -8.24 -4.50 5.84
C ASP A 134 -8.44 -6.03 5.88
N VAL A 135 -7.91 -6.70 6.92
CA VAL A 135 -8.07 -8.16 7.09
C VAL A 135 -9.55 -8.54 7.14
N VAL A 136 -10.34 -7.78 7.90
CA VAL A 136 -11.76 -8.08 8.08
C VAL A 136 -12.57 -7.77 6.83
N LEU A 137 -12.28 -6.66 6.13
CA LEU A 137 -13.00 -6.26 4.92
C LEU A 137 -12.70 -7.19 3.75
N ASP A 138 -11.47 -7.68 3.62
CA ASP A 138 -11.09 -8.66 2.60
C ASP A 138 -11.85 -9.98 2.80
N ALA A 139 -11.92 -10.47 4.04
CA ALA A 139 -12.72 -11.64 4.37
C ALA A 139 -14.21 -11.40 4.14
N TYR A 140 -14.76 -10.29 4.62
CA TYR A 140 -16.16 -9.93 4.44
C TYR A 140 -16.55 -9.87 2.97
N ARG A 141 -15.74 -9.24 2.12
CA ARG A 141 -15.95 -9.17 0.68
C ARG A 141 -16.06 -10.56 0.05
N SER A 142 -15.15 -11.47 0.39
CA SER A 142 -15.13 -12.83 -0.16
C SER A 142 -16.32 -13.68 0.30
N GLU A 143 -16.86 -13.40 1.49
CA GLU A 143 -17.98 -14.15 2.08
C GLU A 143 -19.36 -13.68 1.60
N ILE A 144 -19.52 -12.39 1.24
CA ILE A 144 -20.84 -11.84 0.86
C ILE A 144 -21.10 -11.78 -0.63
N LEU A 145 -20.04 -11.83 -1.47
CA LEU A 145 -20.20 -11.77 -2.91
C LEU A 145 -20.38 -13.17 -3.50
N PRO A 146 -21.38 -13.36 -4.40
CA PRO A 146 -21.48 -14.58 -5.20
C PRO A 146 -20.21 -14.77 -6.06
N GLU A 147 -19.89 -16.00 -6.40
CA GLU A 147 -18.68 -16.32 -7.21
C GLU A 147 -18.58 -15.49 -8.49
N GLY A 148 -19.69 -15.29 -9.19
CA GLY A 148 -19.74 -14.48 -10.42
C GLY A 148 -19.54 -12.97 -10.20
N GLU A 149 -19.64 -12.48 -8.96
CA GLU A 149 -19.46 -11.06 -8.60
C GLU A 149 -18.11 -10.78 -7.91
N LEU A 150 -17.32 -11.80 -7.54
CA LEU A 150 -16.08 -11.63 -6.77
C LEU A 150 -15.06 -10.76 -7.47
N SER A 151 -14.83 -11.00 -8.76
CA SER A 151 -13.85 -10.21 -9.55
C SER A 151 -14.29 -8.76 -9.73
N GLY A 152 -15.58 -8.54 -10.03
CA GLY A 152 -16.17 -7.21 -10.15
C GLY A 152 -16.13 -6.44 -8.82
N GLY A 153 -16.48 -7.10 -7.72
CA GLY A 153 -16.41 -6.52 -6.38
C GLY A 153 -14.99 -6.17 -5.95
N ALA A 154 -14.01 -7.01 -6.29
CA ALA A 154 -12.60 -6.71 -6.04
C ALA A 154 -12.13 -5.47 -6.83
N ALA A 155 -12.50 -5.37 -8.12
CA ALA A 155 -12.14 -4.21 -8.94
C ALA A 155 -12.75 -2.91 -8.40
N VAL A 156 -14.02 -2.94 -8.00
CA VAL A 156 -14.72 -1.79 -7.40
C VAL A 156 -14.11 -1.39 -6.06
N PHE A 157 -13.78 -2.37 -5.20
CA PHE A 157 -13.10 -2.12 -3.93
C PHE A 157 -11.74 -1.44 -4.14
N VAL A 158 -10.92 -1.97 -5.06
CA VAL A 158 -9.61 -1.36 -5.40
C VAL A 158 -9.78 0.04 -5.98
N THR A 159 -10.83 0.29 -6.76
CA THR A 159 -11.14 1.63 -7.27
C THR A 159 -11.44 2.59 -6.13
N GLY A 160 -12.30 2.19 -5.17
CA GLY A 160 -12.57 2.98 -3.97
C GLY A 160 -11.31 3.27 -3.16
N TYR A 161 -10.48 2.25 -2.95
CA TYR A 161 -9.17 2.38 -2.28
C TYR A 161 -8.28 3.44 -2.96
N ARG A 162 -8.19 3.40 -4.29
CA ARG A 162 -7.39 4.36 -5.06
C ARG A 162 -7.93 5.79 -5.00
N VAL A 163 -9.26 5.97 -5.03
CA VAL A 163 -9.90 7.28 -4.84
C VAL A 163 -9.56 7.82 -3.44
N ALA A 164 -9.59 6.97 -2.42
CA ALA A 164 -9.22 7.36 -1.06
C ALA A 164 -7.76 7.80 -0.94
N LEU A 165 -6.83 7.14 -1.65
CA LEU A 165 -5.44 7.59 -1.70
C LEU A 165 -5.29 9.00 -2.28
N LEU A 166 -6.10 9.35 -3.30
CA LEU A 166 -6.12 10.73 -3.83
C LEU A 166 -6.66 11.71 -2.80
N VAL A 167 -7.73 11.36 -2.09
CA VAL A 167 -8.33 12.22 -1.06
C VAL A 167 -7.38 12.40 0.12
N ALA A 168 -6.77 11.33 0.64
CA ALA A 168 -5.84 11.38 1.76
C ALA A 168 -4.48 12.01 1.41
N GLY A 169 -4.06 11.89 0.15
CA GLY A 169 -2.83 12.48 -0.35
C GLY A 169 -3.04 13.89 -0.88
N ALA A 170 -3.60 14.02 -2.08
CA ALA A 170 -3.80 15.31 -2.75
C ALA A 170 -4.82 16.19 -2.02
N GLY A 171 -5.96 15.61 -1.63
CA GLY A 171 -7.03 16.35 -0.93
C GLY A 171 -6.55 16.91 0.40
N ALA A 172 -5.98 16.07 1.28
CA ALA A 172 -5.48 16.51 2.59
C ALA A 172 -4.32 17.53 2.47
N THR A 173 -3.37 17.30 1.55
CA THR A 173 -2.25 18.22 1.32
C THR A 173 -2.73 19.56 0.73
N GLY A 174 -3.69 19.51 -0.21
CA GLY A 174 -4.30 20.73 -0.78
C GLY A 174 -5.08 21.53 0.25
N LEU A 175 -5.89 20.87 1.08
CA LEU A 175 -6.61 21.51 2.18
C LEU A 175 -5.66 22.18 3.18
N ALA A 176 -4.52 21.56 3.47
CA ALA A 176 -3.50 22.11 4.36
C ALA A 176 -2.88 23.44 3.85
N ALA A 177 -3.15 23.83 2.61
CA ALA A 177 -2.78 25.17 2.11
C ALA A 177 -3.75 26.26 2.59
N THR A 178 -4.96 25.92 3.00
CA THR A 178 -6.03 26.87 3.34
C THR A 178 -6.49 26.78 4.79
N VAL A 179 -6.35 25.60 5.41
CA VAL A 179 -6.73 25.37 6.80
C VAL A 179 -5.58 24.68 7.57
N PRO A 180 -5.51 24.84 8.91
CA PRO A 180 -4.47 24.21 9.71
C PRO A 180 -4.57 22.68 9.70
N TRP A 181 -3.45 21.99 9.97
CA TRP A 181 -3.39 20.53 9.95
C TRP A 181 -4.38 19.84 10.91
N GLU A 182 -4.69 20.49 12.04
CA GLU A 182 -5.71 20.02 12.99
C GLU A 182 -7.06 19.86 12.29
N ALA A 183 -7.49 20.89 11.55
CA ALA A 183 -8.75 20.85 10.80
C ALA A 183 -8.71 19.82 9.67
N VAL A 184 -7.56 19.67 8.97
CA VAL A 184 -7.38 18.65 7.93
C VAL A 184 -7.62 17.25 8.50
N TYR A 185 -6.98 16.90 9.62
CA TYR A 185 -7.13 15.56 10.22
C TYR A 185 -8.53 15.33 10.77
N LEU A 186 -9.21 16.36 11.33
CA LEU A 186 -10.61 16.28 11.77
C LEU A 186 -11.56 16.04 10.57
N ILE A 187 -11.35 16.73 9.45
CA ILE A 187 -12.11 16.51 8.22
C ILE A 187 -11.90 15.08 7.73
N MET A 188 -10.65 14.58 7.71
CA MET A 188 -10.35 13.22 7.30
C MET A 188 -10.95 12.17 8.25
N ALA A 189 -11.00 12.45 9.56
CA ALA A 189 -11.72 11.62 10.52
C ALA A 189 -13.23 11.56 10.20
N GLY A 190 -13.85 12.69 9.85
CA GLY A 190 -15.24 12.73 9.40
C GLY A 190 -15.47 11.93 8.10
N VAL A 191 -14.58 12.10 7.12
CA VAL A 191 -14.61 11.36 5.85
C VAL A 191 -14.46 9.85 6.05
N GLN A 192 -13.69 9.41 7.06
CA GLN A 192 -13.59 7.99 7.44
C GLN A 192 -14.96 7.38 7.82
N GLY A 193 -15.90 8.19 8.30
CA GLY A 193 -17.27 7.77 8.61
C GLY A 193 -18.06 7.20 7.41
N ILE A 194 -17.60 7.43 6.17
CA ILE A 194 -18.14 6.79 4.96
C ILE A 194 -18.13 5.26 5.09
N GLY A 195 -17.12 4.70 5.75
CA GLY A 195 -17.05 3.27 6.01
C GLY A 195 -18.18 2.76 6.89
N ILE A 196 -18.62 3.52 7.91
CA ILE A 196 -19.75 3.18 8.76
C ILE A 196 -21.04 3.18 7.94
N ILE A 197 -21.24 4.20 7.11
CA ILE A 197 -22.40 4.28 6.20
C ILE A 197 -22.43 3.06 5.29
N SER A 198 -21.28 2.67 4.75
CA SER A 198 -21.15 1.49 3.89
C SER A 198 -21.57 0.19 4.60
N LEU A 199 -21.15 0.00 5.85
CA LEU A 199 -21.54 -1.18 6.66
C LEU A 199 -23.05 -1.22 6.92
N LEU A 200 -23.69 -0.07 7.06
CA LEU A 200 -25.15 0.04 7.24
C LEU A 200 -25.91 -0.26 5.93
N LEU A 201 -25.36 0.17 4.78
CA LEU A 201 -25.95 -0.13 3.47
C LEU A 201 -25.86 -1.61 3.11
N CYS A 202 -24.87 -2.33 3.61
CA CYS A 202 -24.64 -3.74 3.35
C CYS A 202 -25.31 -4.61 4.41
N SER A 203 -26.57 -4.98 4.17
CA SER A 203 -27.38 -5.79 5.12
C SER A 203 -27.09 -7.30 5.06
N SER A 204 -26.21 -7.76 4.16
CA SER A 204 -25.92 -9.19 3.99
C SER A 204 -25.10 -9.74 5.16
N ARG A 205 -25.63 -10.77 5.83
CA ARG A 205 -24.88 -11.57 6.80
C ARG A 205 -24.19 -12.72 6.06
N PRO A 206 -22.88 -12.94 6.24
CA PRO A 206 -22.23 -14.10 5.68
C PRO A 206 -22.83 -15.40 6.24
N ALA A 207 -23.03 -16.39 5.38
CA ALA A 207 -23.49 -17.72 5.79
C ALA A 207 -22.42 -18.49 6.63
N SER A 208 -21.19 -18.00 6.65
CA SER A 208 -20.03 -18.64 7.28
C SER A 208 -19.81 -18.26 8.75
N ASP A 209 -20.68 -17.44 9.35
CA ASP A 209 -20.52 -17.05 10.77
C ASP A 209 -20.55 -18.24 11.75
N GLU A 210 -20.96 -19.44 11.28
CA GLU A 210 -21.06 -20.67 12.11
C GLU A 210 -19.83 -21.60 12.05
N LYS A 211 -18.92 -21.45 11.09
CA LYS A 211 -17.76 -22.34 10.97
C LYS A 211 -16.44 -21.62 11.26
N ALA A 212 -16.07 -21.52 12.52
CA ALA A 212 -14.69 -21.20 12.91
C ALA A 212 -13.76 -22.33 12.43
N VAL A 213 -12.80 -22.02 11.56
CA VAL A 213 -11.79 -22.97 11.11
C VAL A 213 -10.93 -23.40 12.30
N ARG A 214 -11.01 -24.69 12.69
CA ARG A 214 -10.35 -25.27 13.89
C ARG A 214 -8.89 -25.70 13.68
N ASP A 215 -8.31 -25.55 12.49
CA ASP A 215 -7.00 -26.11 12.17
C ASP A 215 -5.87 -25.10 12.34
N THR A 216 -5.09 -25.25 13.42
CA THR A 216 -3.86 -24.49 13.70
C THR A 216 -2.68 -24.89 12.82
N LEU A 217 -2.71 -26.07 12.21
CA LEU A 217 -1.65 -26.59 11.31
C LEU A 217 -1.71 -26.00 9.89
N PHE A 218 -2.81 -25.31 9.57
CA PHE A 218 -3.04 -24.72 8.24
C PHE A 218 -1.98 -23.68 7.81
N PHE A 219 -1.33 -23.01 8.76
CA PHE A 219 -0.31 -22.01 8.46
C PHE A 219 1.11 -22.58 8.24
N VAL A 220 1.47 -23.66 8.94
CA VAL A 220 2.85 -24.17 8.94
C VAL A 220 3.16 -24.91 7.64
N ALA A 221 2.23 -25.70 7.12
CA ALA A 221 2.43 -26.48 5.91
C ALA A 221 2.73 -25.59 4.66
N PRO A 222 1.96 -24.52 4.38
CA PRO A 222 2.26 -23.60 3.26
C PRO A 222 3.61 -22.90 3.40
N ILE A 223 3.97 -22.46 4.62
CA ILE A 223 5.24 -21.79 4.89
C ILE A 223 6.41 -22.77 4.65
N LYS A 224 6.33 -23.98 5.20
CA LYS A 224 7.33 -25.03 4.97
C LYS A 224 7.47 -25.36 3.48
N ALA A 225 6.33 -25.52 2.78
CA ALA A 225 6.31 -25.76 1.34
C ALA A 225 6.94 -24.61 0.52
N PHE A 226 6.82 -23.36 0.99
CA PHE A 226 7.46 -22.20 0.35
C PHE A 226 8.99 -22.30 0.44
N PHE A 227 9.54 -22.53 1.63
CA PHE A 227 10.98 -22.57 1.87
C PHE A 227 11.68 -23.79 1.26
N THR A 228 10.95 -24.85 0.93
CA THR A 228 11.51 -26.06 0.26
C THR A 228 11.56 -25.91 -1.27
N GLN A 229 11.04 -24.82 -1.85
CA GLN A 229 11.05 -24.64 -3.30
C GLN A 229 12.46 -24.33 -3.83
N LYS A 230 12.81 -24.97 -4.95
CA LYS A 230 14.08 -24.67 -5.64
C LYS A 230 14.13 -23.19 -6.04
N GLY A 231 15.21 -22.51 -5.66
CA GLY A 231 15.46 -21.12 -6.00
C GLY A 231 14.73 -20.10 -5.13
N VAL A 232 14.12 -20.52 -4.02
CA VAL A 232 13.45 -19.62 -3.06
C VAL A 232 14.34 -18.47 -2.62
N LEU A 233 15.65 -18.69 -2.48
CA LEU A 233 16.61 -17.65 -2.09
C LEU A 233 16.60 -16.45 -3.06
N TRP A 234 16.60 -16.72 -4.37
CA TRP A 234 16.61 -15.65 -5.38
C TRP A 234 15.33 -14.83 -5.41
N ILE A 235 14.18 -15.48 -5.18
CA ILE A 235 12.90 -14.77 -5.14
C ILE A 235 12.74 -14.00 -3.83
N LEU A 236 13.28 -14.51 -2.71
CA LEU A 236 13.36 -13.77 -1.44
C LEU A 236 14.26 -12.54 -1.57
N LEU A 237 15.45 -12.71 -2.17
CA LEU A 237 16.35 -11.58 -2.44
C LEU A 237 15.71 -10.56 -3.37
N LEU A 238 14.92 -11.00 -4.36
CA LEU A 238 14.16 -10.10 -5.23
C LEU A 238 13.12 -9.31 -4.41
N ALA A 239 12.38 -9.98 -3.53
CA ALA A 239 11.42 -9.33 -2.65
C ALA A 239 12.08 -8.30 -1.71
N LEU A 240 13.28 -8.62 -1.21
CA LEU A 240 14.04 -7.75 -0.31
C LEU A 240 14.63 -6.52 -1.02
N THR A 241 15.09 -6.66 -2.27
CA THR A 241 15.93 -5.62 -2.90
C THR A 241 15.18 -4.74 -3.91
N TYR A 242 14.15 -5.29 -4.58
CA TYR A 242 13.57 -4.65 -5.78
C TYR A 242 12.92 -3.30 -5.52
N LYS A 243 12.38 -3.05 -4.33
CA LYS A 243 11.68 -1.82 -3.95
C LYS A 243 12.40 -1.00 -2.87
N LEU A 244 13.67 -1.33 -2.57
CA LEU A 244 14.44 -0.61 -1.54
C LEU A 244 14.63 0.88 -1.88
N SER A 245 15.10 1.16 -3.08
CA SER A 245 15.36 2.51 -3.58
C SER A 245 14.11 3.39 -3.53
N ASP A 246 12.99 2.89 -4.09
CA ASP A 246 11.71 3.61 -4.10
C ASP A 246 11.18 3.87 -2.68
N GLY A 247 11.29 2.90 -1.78
CA GLY A 247 10.86 3.06 -0.39
C GLY A 247 11.69 4.08 0.36
N PHE A 248 13.01 4.04 0.18
CA PHE A 248 13.96 4.95 0.82
C PHE A 248 13.73 6.40 0.38
N LEU A 249 13.68 6.67 -0.92
CA LEU A 249 13.47 8.01 -1.47
C LEU A 249 12.03 8.52 -1.26
N GLY A 250 11.04 7.66 -1.43
CA GLY A 250 9.62 8.03 -1.32
C GLY A 250 9.21 8.54 0.05
N THR A 251 9.91 8.14 1.12
CA THR A 251 9.62 8.58 2.50
C THR A 251 9.82 10.09 2.68
N LEU A 252 10.87 10.63 2.08
CA LEU A 252 11.25 12.04 2.23
C LEU A 252 10.98 12.89 0.96
N SER A 253 10.31 12.34 -0.05
CA SER A 253 9.98 13.09 -1.26
C SER A 253 9.16 14.35 -0.98
N GLY A 254 8.17 14.28 -0.09
CA GLY A 254 7.39 15.44 0.34
C GLY A 254 8.23 16.52 1.04
N PRO A 255 8.99 16.17 2.10
CA PRO A 255 9.95 17.06 2.73
C PRO A 255 10.94 17.70 1.75
N LEU A 256 11.52 16.91 0.83
CA LEU A 256 12.41 17.42 -0.22
C LEU A 256 11.73 18.52 -1.05
N TYR A 257 10.50 18.32 -1.49
CA TYR A 257 9.78 19.31 -2.29
C TYR A 257 9.51 20.60 -1.51
N LEU A 258 9.16 20.50 -0.22
CA LEU A 258 8.98 21.66 0.65
C LEU A 258 10.30 22.43 0.82
N ASP A 259 11.41 21.75 1.08
CA ASP A 259 12.73 22.36 1.27
C ASP A 259 13.24 23.04 -0.02
N LEU A 260 12.83 22.53 -1.19
CA LEU A 260 13.10 23.16 -2.49
C LEU A 260 12.19 24.35 -2.80
N GLY A 261 11.26 24.71 -1.88
CA GLY A 261 10.41 25.89 -1.98
C GLY A 261 9.12 25.69 -2.78
N PHE A 262 8.72 24.44 -3.08
CA PHE A 262 7.44 24.21 -3.75
C PHE A 262 6.26 24.35 -2.76
N ASP A 263 5.22 25.04 -3.21
CA ASP A 263 3.99 25.23 -2.46
C ASP A 263 3.14 23.94 -2.37
N LYS A 264 2.35 23.79 -1.31
CA LYS A 264 1.51 22.61 -1.07
C LYS A 264 0.54 22.28 -2.22
N PRO A 265 -0.16 23.25 -2.86
CA PRO A 265 -0.98 22.98 -4.02
C PRO A 265 -0.20 22.35 -5.18
N THR A 266 1.02 22.83 -5.47
CA THR A 266 1.89 22.25 -6.49
C THR A 266 2.29 20.82 -6.11
N ILE A 267 2.68 20.58 -4.86
CA ILE A 267 3.02 19.24 -4.37
C ILE A 267 1.80 18.31 -4.47
N ALA A 268 0.62 18.77 -4.04
CA ALA A 268 -0.62 18.01 -4.11
C ALA A 268 -0.95 17.59 -5.55
N TRP A 269 -0.89 18.52 -6.48
CA TRP A 269 -1.24 18.25 -7.88
C TRP A 269 -0.19 17.39 -8.57
N VAL A 270 1.08 17.81 -8.54
CA VAL A 270 2.15 17.13 -9.29
C VAL A 270 2.49 15.76 -8.67
N SER A 271 2.75 15.72 -7.36
CA SER A 271 3.21 14.48 -6.72
C SER A 271 2.07 13.49 -6.50
N LYS A 272 0.87 13.95 -6.11
CA LYS A 272 -0.21 13.05 -5.69
C LYS A 272 -1.20 12.73 -6.80
N VAL A 273 -1.55 13.69 -7.68
CA VAL A 273 -2.48 13.43 -8.77
C VAL A 273 -1.73 12.98 -10.02
N PHE A 274 -0.82 13.81 -10.52
CA PHE A 274 -0.10 13.54 -11.77
C PHE A 274 0.82 12.32 -11.64
N GLY A 275 1.58 12.18 -10.54
CA GLY A 275 2.40 11.02 -10.25
C GLY A 275 1.58 9.73 -10.13
N PHE A 276 0.39 9.79 -9.54
CA PHE A 276 -0.51 8.64 -9.45
C PHE A 276 -0.97 8.16 -10.84
N VAL A 277 -1.36 9.08 -11.72
CA VAL A 277 -1.72 8.75 -13.11
C VAL A 277 -0.53 8.13 -13.85
N ALA A 278 0.68 8.70 -13.67
CA ALA A 278 1.90 8.16 -14.25
C ALA A 278 2.19 6.72 -13.75
N THR A 279 1.97 6.44 -12.46
CA THR A 279 2.14 5.08 -11.90
C THR A 279 1.19 4.08 -12.55
N ILE A 280 -0.09 4.46 -12.74
CA ILE A 280 -1.07 3.60 -13.42
C ILE A 280 -0.66 3.35 -14.86
N ALA A 281 -0.28 4.39 -15.61
CA ALA A 281 0.20 4.27 -16.98
C ALA A 281 1.43 3.36 -17.06
N GLY A 282 2.38 3.51 -16.13
CA GLY A 282 3.54 2.63 -15.99
C GLY A 282 3.15 1.18 -15.73
N GLY A 283 2.22 0.93 -14.84
CA GLY A 283 1.71 -0.42 -14.56
C GLY A 283 1.07 -1.09 -15.78
N LEU A 284 0.26 -0.36 -16.54
CA LEU A 284 -0.35 -0.83 -17.78
C LEU A 284 0.71 -1.11 -18.85
N LEU A 285 1.67 -0.21 -19.05
CA LEU A 285 2.80 -0.40 -19.95
C LEU A 285 3.66 -1.61 -19.57
N GLY A 286 3.96 -1.78 -18.28
CA GLY A 286 4.68 -2.93 -17.77
C GLY A 286 3.94 -4.23 -18.02
N GLY A 287 2.64 -4.28 -17.72
CA GLY A 287 1.78 -5.43 -18.00
C GLY A 287 1.72 -5.82 -19.46
N TRP A 288 1.69 -4.83 -20.39
CA TRP A 288 1.72 -5.04 -21.82
C TRP A 288 3.10 -5.48 -22.34
N LEU A 289 4.17 -4.96 -21.74
CA LEU A 289 5.55 -5.23 -22.14
C LEU A 289 6.03 -6.61 -21.67
N ALA A 290 5.66 -7.02 -20.44
CA ALA A 290 6.12 -8.26 -19.82
C ALA A 290 6.00 -9.52 -20.68
N PRO A 291 4.84 -9.82 -21.32
CA PRO A 291 4.74 -11.01 -22.16
C PRO A 291 5.53 -10.91 -23.47
N LYS A 292 5.87 -9.70 -23.93
CA LYS A 292 6.61 -9.48 -25.18
C LYS A 292 8.11 -9.66 -25.05
N ILE A 293 8.70 -9.15 -23.97
CA ILE A 293 10.16 -9.20 -23.75
C ILE A 293 10.58 -10.39 -22.87
N GLY A 294 9.61 -11.10 -22.29
CA GLY A 294 9.88 -12.19 -21.35
C GLY A 294 10.16 -11.68 -19.93
N LEU A 295 10.03 -12.59 -18.96
CA LEU A 295 10.07 -12.21 -17.54
C LEU A 295 11.47 -11.77 -17.08
N ARG A 296 12.52 -12.48 -17.54
CA ARG A 296 13.93 -12.16 -17.19
C ARG A 296 14.30 -10.75 -17.62
N LEU A 297 14.13 -10.45 -18.91
CA LEU A 297 14.44 -9.13 -19.44
C LEU A 297 13.53 -8.06 -18.83
N GLY A 298 12.25 -8.38 -18.62
CA GLY A 298 11.29 -7.52 -17.95
C GLY A 298 11.73 -7.10 -16.54
N LEU A 299 12.18 -8.05 -15.72
CA LEU A 299 12.71 -7.77 -14.37
C LEU A 299 13.95 -6.88 -14.41
N ILE A 300 14.89 -7.15 -15.34
CA ILE A 300 16.11 -6.33 -15.51
C ILE A 300 15.72 -4.91 -15.94
N VAL A 301 14.90 -4.78 -16.98
CA VAL A 301 14.42 -3.48 -17.48
C VAL A 301 13.71 -2.70 -16.38
N GLY A 302 12.80 -3.34 -15.64
CA GLY A 302 12.12 -2.71 -14.52
C GLY A 302 13.08 -2.23 -13.43
N ALA A 303 14.07 -3.04 -13.06
CA ALA A 303 15.09 -2.67 -12.06
C ALA A 303 15.96 -1.49 -12.56
N VAL A 304 16.41 -1.51 -13.83
CA VAL A 304 17.19 -0.42 -14.43
C VAL A 304 16.37 0.88 -14.45
N LEU A 305 15.13 0.82 -14.95
CA LEU A 305 14.26 1.98 -15.05
C LEU A 305 14.02 2.63 -13.69
N GLN A 306 13.73 1.83 -12.64
CA GLN A 306 13.54 2.35 -11.28
C GLN A 306 14.81 2.98 -10.73
N THR A 307 15.97 2.30 -10.89
CA THR A 307 17.24 2.81 -10.36
C THR A 307 17.66 4.12 -11.06
N VAL A 308 17.54 4.18 -12.39
CA VAL A 308 17.90 5.37 -13.18
C VAL A 308 16.94 6.52 -12.93
N SER A 309 15.63 6.24 -12.88
CA SER A 309 14.62 7.29 -12.66
C SER A 309 14.77 7.99 -11.31
N ASN A 310 15.23 7.29 -10.29
CA ASN A 310 15.54 7.88 -8.99
C ASN A 310 16.67 8.93 -9.07
N GLY A 311 17.55 8.83 -10.05
CA GLY A 311 18.56 9.85 -10.34
C GLY A 311 18.00 11.20 -10.82
N PHE A 312 16.75 11.24 -11.32
CA PHE A 312 16.12 12.50 -11.74
C PHE A 312 15.84 13.45 -10.57
N TYR A 313 15.78 12.96 -9.35
CA TYR A 313 15.75 13.82 -8.16
C TYR A 313 16.99 14.70 -8.04
N TYR A 314 18.15 14.27 -8.58
CA TYR A 314 19.35 15.08 -8.62
C TYR A 314 19.21 16.25 -9.60
N VAL A 315 18.53 16.03 -10.73
CA VAL A 315 18.21 17.10 -11.69
C VAL A 315 17.25 18.11 -11.03
N LEU A 316 16.27 17.63 -10.25
CA LEU A 316 15.36 18.48 -9.50
C LEU A 316 16.09 19.32 -8.44
N LEU A 317 17.09 18.75 -7.79
CA LEU A 317 17.91 19.46 -6.81
C LEU A 317 18.72 20.60 -7.48
N ALA A 318 19.23 20.36 -8.69
CA ALA A 318 19.98 21.36 -9.45
C ALA A 318 19.09 22.46 -10.04
N PHE A 319 17.87 22.12 -10.46
CA PHE A 319 16.92 23.02 -11.13
C PHE A 319 15.52 22.91 -10.50
N PRO A 320 15.27 23.58 -9.34
CA PRO A 320 14.03 23.45 -8.60
C PRO A 320 12.88 24.29 -9.22
N VAL A 321 12.47 23.93 -10.44
CA VAL A 321 11.36 24.56 -11.15
C VAL A 321 10.20 23.58 -11.35
N LYS A 322 8.95 24.08 -11.44
CA LYS A 322 7.73 23.26 -11.52
C LYS A 322 7.77 22.24 -12.67
N ALA A 323 8.35 22.62 -13.82
CA ALA A 323 8.46 21.74 -14.97
C ALA A 323 9.39 20.54 -14.70
N VAL A 324 10.54 20.77 -14.02
CA VAL A 324 11.47 19.70 -13.63
C VAL A 324 10.87 18.83 -12.54
N LEU A 325 10.14 19.39 -11.57
CA LEU A 325 9.38 18.62 -10.59
C LEU A 325 8.38 17.68 -11.28
N ALA A 326 7.57 18.20 -12.20
CA ALA A 326 6.59 17.40 -12.94
C ALA A 326 7.26 16.31 -13.78
N GLY A 327 8.37 16.62 -14.46
CA GLY A 327 9.16 15.65 -15.24
C GLY A 327 9.76 14.55 -14.35
N SER A 328 10.39 14.92 -13.23
CA SER A 328 10.99 13.95 -12.29
C SER A 328 9.93 13.03 -11.68
N VAL A 329 8.82 13.59 -11.23
CA VAL A 329 7.68 12.83 -10.67
C VAL A 329 7.08 11.91 -11.72
N PHE A 330 6.91 12.39 -12.97
CA PHE A 330 6.37 11.57 -14.07
C PHE A 330 7.26 10.38 -14.37
N VAL A 331 8.55 10.62 -14.61
CA VAL A 331 9.51 9.56 -14.98
C VAL A 331 9.66 8.55 -13.86
N GLU A 332 9.82 9.01 -12.61
CA GLU A 332 9.96 8.12 -11.45
C GLU A 332 8.71 7.24 -11.29
N ASN A 333 7.52 7.83 -11.27
CA ASN A 333 6.28 7.07 -11.06
C ASN A 333 5.95 6.14 -12.23
N LEU A 334 6.21 6.54 -13.48
CA LEU A 334 6.04 5.69 -14.66
C LEU A 334 6.96 4.46 -14.58
N CYS A 335 8.25 4.69 -14.31
CA CYS A 335 9.26 3.63 -14.18
C CYS A 335 8.97 2.70 -12.99
N SER A 336 8.57 3.27 -11.85
CA SER A 336 8.14 2.52 -10.66
C SER A 336 6.91 1.66 -10.95
N GLY A 337 5.94 2.17 -11.73
CA GLY A 337 4.78 1.42 -12.19
C GLY A 337 5.16 0.24 -13.09
N ILE A 338 6.04 0.45 -14.09
CA ILE A 338 6.56 -0.61 -14.97
C ILE A 338 7.24 -1.69 -14.13
N GLY A 339 8.18 -1.31 -13.26
CA GLY A 339 8.90 -2.23 -12.39
C GLY A 339 7.96 -3.02 -11.49
N THR A 340 6.94 -2.36 -10.93
CA THR A 340 5.91 -3.01 -10.09
C THR A 340 5.19 -4.12 -10.85
N ALA A 341 4.78 -3.90 -12.09
CA ALA A 341 4.13 -4.92 -12.90
C ALA A 341 5.05 -6.14 -13.14
N MET A 342 6.35 -5.90 -13.39
CA MET A 342 7.33 -6.96 -13.66
C MET A 342 7.56 -7.86 -12.43
N TYR A 343 7.80 -7.28 -11.25
CA TYR A 343 8.08 -8.10 -10.07
C TYR A 343 6.82 -8.80 -9.55
N LEU A 344 5.62 -8.18 -9.65
CA LEU A 344 4.37 -8.85 -9.29
C LEU A 344 4.09 -10.06 -10.20
N ALA A 345 4.43 -9.95 -11.51
CA ALA A 345 4.36 -11.09 -12.42
C ALA A 345 5.32 -12.22 -11.99
N ALA A 346 6.54 -11.88 -11.57
CA ALA A 346 7.51 -12.85 -11.04
C ALA A 346 7.01 -13.54 -9.77
N PHE A 347 6.46 -12.77 -8.83
CA PHE A 347 5.88 -13.32 -7.60
C PHE A 347 4.69 -14.22 -7.89
N GLY A 348 3.81 -13.82 -8.81
CA GLY A 348 2.67 -14.63 -9.25
C GLY A 348 3.11 -15.97 -9.85
N LEU A 349 4.13 -15.95 -10.72
CA LEU A 349 4.68 -17.17 -11.34
C LEU A 349 5.34 -18.08 -10.32
N PHE A 350 6.15 -17.54 -9.41
CA PHE A 350 6.84 -18.33 -8.38
C PHE A 350 5.84 -18.96 -7.40
N SER A 351 4.76 -18.25 -7.08
CA SER A 351 3.76 -18.68 -6.11
C SER A 351 2.78 -19.72 -6.64
N ARG A 352 2.76 -20.05 -7.95
CA ARG A 352 1.82 -21.01 -8.54
C ARG A 352 1.90 -22.37 -7.88
N GLY A 353 0.73 -22.93 -7.52
CA GLY A 353 0.62 -24.25 -6.87
C GLY A 353 -0.52 -24.30 -5.86
N SER A 354 -0.48 -25.27 -4.95
CA SER A 354 -1.53 -25.50 -3.94
C SER A 354 -1.70 -24.38 -2.92
N HIS A 355 -0.67 -23.52 -2.72
CA HIS A 355 -0.65 -22.45 -1.71
C HIS A 355 -0.33 -21.07 -2.31
N THR A 356 -0.83 -20.80 -3.51
CA THR A 356 -0.50 -19.59 -4.29
C THR A 356 -0.75 -18.29 -3.50
N ALA A 357 -1.89 -18.17 -2.82
CA ALA A 357 -2.23 -16.96 -2.07
C ALA A 357 -1.27 -16.71 -0.90
N THR A 358 -0.95 -17.75 -0.13
CA THR A 358 -0.04 -17.66 1.03
C THR A 358 1.38 -17.31 0.58
N HIS A 359 1.89 -17.97 -0.47
CA HIS A 359 3.23 -17.71 -1.00
C HIS A 359 3.36 -16.28 -1.55
N PHE A 360 2.35 -15.81 -2.27
CA PHE A 360 2.31 -14.43 -2.78
C PHE A 360 2.24 -13.42 -1.63
N ALA A 361 1.42 -13.67 -0.61
CA ALA A 361 1.32 -12.83 0.56
C ALA A 361 2.65 -12.75 1.35
N LEU A 362 3.36 -13.87 1.51
CA LEU A 362 4.69 -13.89 2.14
C LEU A 362 5.68 -12.99 1.40
N LEU A 363 5.75 -13.09 0.08
CA LEU A 363 6.65 -12.29 -0.73
C LEU A 363 6.33 -10.78 -0.65
N THR A 364 5.06 -10.41 -0.73
CA THR A 364 4.64 -9.02 -0.65
C THR A 364 4.82 -8.43 0.75
N SER A 365 4.61 -9.22 1.82
CA SER A 365 4.88 -8.81 3.19
C SER A 365 6.37 -8.62 3.45
N LEU A 366 7.22 -9.51 2.95
CA LEU A 366 8.67 -9.38 3.06
C LEU A 366 9.19 -8.14 2.34
N MET A 367 8.68 -7.87 1.16
CA MET A 367 9.01 -6.66 0.41
C MET A 367 8.60 -5.39 1.19
N ALA A 368 7.39 -5.37 1.76
CA ALA A 368 6.92 -4.25 2.56
C ALA A 368 7.78 -4.05 3.81
N LEU A 369 8.12 -5.13 4.51
CA LEU A 369 8.97 -5.08 5.71
C LEU A 369 10.32 -4.42 5.41
N THR A 370 11.01 -4.85 4.36
CA THR A 370 12.35 -4.34 4.02
C THR A 370 12.27 -2.89 3.57
N ARG A 371 11.30 -2.57 2.71
CA ARG A 371 11.06 -1.21 2.26
C ARG A 371 10.81 -0.27 3.44
N ASP A 372 9.92 -0.63 4.36
CA ASP A 372 9.50 0.24 5.45
C ASP A 372 10.58 0.35 6.54
N SER A 373 11.35 -0.72 6.81
CA SER A 373 12.46 -0.68 7.76
C SER A 373 13.60 0.21 7.27
N LEU A 374 13.97 0.11 5.99
CA LEU A 374 15.06 0.92 5.43
C LEU A 374 14.64 2.39 5.26
N SER A 375 13.36 2.63 5.00
CA SER A 375 12.79 3.98 4.96
C SER A 375 12.99 4.75 6.27
N ALA A 376 13.03 4.06 7.42
CA ALA A 376 13.28 4.69 8.71
C ALA A 376 14.67 5.32 8.83
N LEU A 377 15.64 4.76 8.12
CA LEU A 377 17.03 5.27 8.13
C LEU A 377 17.25 6.43 7.15
N SER A 378 16.29 6.69 6.25
CA SER A 378 16.41 7.69 5.20
C SER A 378 16.66 9.10 5.74
N GLY A 379 16.03 9.45 6.88
CA GLY A 379 16.18 10.74 7.52
C GLY A 379 17.58 11.00 8.07
N TYR A 380 18.21 9.99 8.67
CA TYR A 380 19.59 10.12 9.16
C TYR A 380 20.58 10.38 8.03
N VAL A 381 20.37 9.74 6.87
CA VAL A 381 21.19 9.96 5.68
C VAL A 381 20.98 11.38 5.15
N ALA A 382 19.74 11.86 5.11
CA ALA A 382 19.43 13.20 4.63
C ALA A 382 19.97 14.30 5.57
N ASP A 383 19.86 14.12 6.89
CA ASP A 383 20.40 15.05 7.88
C ASP A 383 21.96 15.06 7.87
N GLY A 384 22.61 13.89 7.68
CA GLY A 384 24.06 13.77 7.72
C GLY A 384 24.78 14.16 6.42
N PHE A 385 24.20 13.82 5.27
CA PHE A 385 24.84 13.99 3.95
C PHE A 385 24.11 14.99 3.05
N GLY A 386 23.02 15.62 3.55
CA GLY A 386 22.17 16.52 2.78
C GLY A 386 21.36 15.79 1.70
N TRP A 387 20.57 16.56 0.94
CA TRP A 387 19.70 16.02 -0.11
C TRP A 387 20.46 15.32 -1.24
N GLY A 388 21.65 15.82 -1.61
CA GLY A 388 22.50 15.19 -2.64
C GLY A 388 22.97 13.80 -2.22
N GLY A 389 23.48 13.65 -1.00
CA GLY A 389 23.90 12.36 -0.45
C GLY A 389 22.74 11.40 -0.28
N PHE A 390 21.57 11.88 0.17
CA PHE A 390 20.36 11.10 0.28
C PHE A 390 19.94 10.47 -1.06
N ILE A 391 19.95 11.25 -2.15
CA ILE A 391 19.60 10.77 -3.49
C ILE A 391 20.62 9.73 -3.99
N ILE A 392 21.93 9.98 -3.81
CA ILE A 392 22.97 9.04 -4.21
C ILE A 392 22.80 7.70 -3.49
N VAL A 393 22.61 7.72 -2.17
CA VAL A 393 22.36 6.48 -1.38
C VAL A 393 21.13 5.78 -1.90
N GLY A 394 20.03 6.50 -2.19
CA GLY A 394 18.82 5.92 -2.76
C GLY A 394 19.08 5.21 -4.10
N VAL A 395 19.85 5.80 -5.00
CA VAL A 395 20.23 5.17 -6.28
C VAL A 395 21.11 3.94 -6.05
N VAL A 396 22.11 4.02 -5.17
CA VAL A 396 23.01 2.89 -4.84
C VAL A 396 22.24 1.71 -4.28
N LEU A 397 21.22 1.94 -3.45
CA LEU A 397 20.33 0.91 -2.93
C LEU A 397 19.53 0.18 -4.02
N GLY A 398 19.38 0.76 -5.20
CA GLY A 398 18.77 0.11 -6.35
C GLY A 398 19.71 -0.89 -7.07
N LEU A 399 21.02 -0.73 -6.98
CA LEU A 399 21.99 -1.54 -7.74
C LEU A 399 21.92 -3.06 -7.45
N PRO A 400 21.78 -3.52 -6.20
CA PRO A 400 21.64 -4.95 -5.90
C PRO A 400 20.46 -5.60 -6.65
N SER A 401 19.36 -4.84 -6.85
CA SER A 401 18.19 -5.34 -7.54
C SER A 401 18.47 -5.74 -9.00
N LEU A 402 19.41 -5.11 -9.67
CA LEU A 402 19.80 -5.41 -11.06
C LEU A 402 20.37 -6.82 -11.18
N TRP A 403 21.30 -7.15 -10.29
CA TRP A 403 21.92 -8.49 -10.28
C TRP A 403 20.94 -9.58 -9.85
N VAL A 404 20.15 -9.30 -8.80
CA VAL A 404 19.15 -10.25 -8.30
C VAL A 404 18.04 -10.48 -9.33
N ALA A 405 17.58 -9.43 -10.03
CA ALA A 405 16.58 -9.54 -11.11
C ALA A 405 17.07 -10.47 -12.25
N ALA A 406 18.34 -10.34 -12.64
CA ALA A 406 18.91 -11.21 -13.68
C ALA A 406 18.92 -12.69 -13.23
N LYS A 407 19.34 -12.99 -11.98
CA LYS A 407 19.40 -14.35 -11.44
C LYS A 407 18.02 -14.96 -11.20
N ALA A 408 17.10 -14.19 -10.58
CA ALA A 408 15.72 -14.62 -10.38
C ALA A 408 14.99 -14.85 -11.70
N GLY A 409 15.24 -14.01 -12.71
CA GLY A 409 14.67 -14.17 -14.05
C GLY A 409 15.09 -15.47 -14.73
N ILE A 410 16.38 -15.81 -14.69
CA ILE A 410 16.90 -17.09 -15.22
C ILE A 410 16.21 -18.28 -14.54
N LEU A 411 16.16 -18.24 -13.21
CA LEU A 411 15.52 -19.30 -12.42
C LEU A 411 14.06 -19.54 -12.84
N LEU A 412 13.29 -18.44 -13.01
CA LEU A 412 11.88 -18.53 -13.38
C LEU A 412 11.69 -19.06 -14.81
N GLU A 413 12.58 -18.71 -15.74
CA GLU A 413 12.55 -19.25 -17.11
C GLU A 413 12.86 -20.74 -17.16
N VAL A 414 13.89 -21.20 -16.42
CA VAL A 414 14.24 -22.63 -16.29
C VAL A 414 13.09 -23.43 -15.67
N ARG A 415 12.49 -22.90 -14.60
CA ARG A 415 11.38 -23.58 -13.90
C ARG A 415 10.14 -23.75 -14.80
N HIS A 416 9.91 -22.88 -15.76
CA HIS A 416 8.77 -22.92 -16.67
C HIS A 416 9.11 -23.52 -18.05
N GLY A 417 10.29 -24.18 -18.18
CA GLY A 417 10.69 -24.88 -19.40
C GLY A 417 10.96 -23.99 -20.62
N ARG A 418 11.24 -22.71 -20.39
CA ARG A 418 11.57 -21.75 -21.46
C ARG A 418 13.04 -21.73 -21.82
N ILE A 419 13.91 -22.21 -20.94
CA ILE A 419 15.36 -22.40 -21.16
C ILE A 419 15.74 -23.73 -20.52
N HIS A 420 16.53 -24.56 -21.23
CA HIS A 420 17.17 -25.75 -20.65
C HIS A 420 18.30 -25.29 -19.71
N ALA A 421 18.41 -25.92 -18.53
CA ALA A 421 19.38 -25.57 -17.49
C ALA A 421 20.81 -25.87 -17.93
#